data_a4ae4e6f8d9ae52e05267d66136d59ac
#
_entry.id   a4ae4e6f8d9ae52e05267d66136d59ac
#
_cell.length_a   1.000
_cell.length_b   1.000
_cell.length_c   1.000
_cell.angle_alpha   90.00
_cell.angle_beta   90.00
_cell.angle_gamma   90.00
#
_symmetry.space_group_name_H-M   'P 1'
#
loop_
_entity.id
_entity.type
_entity.pdbx_description
1 polymer ?
#
loop_
_entity_poly.entity_id
_entity_poly.type
_entity_poly.pdbx_seq_one_letter_code
_entity_poly.pdbx_strand_id
1 'polypeptide(L)'
;MTSVVSPEAATLKVQKTNQKHNIATAKGSYANWDGVSDGTQFLDNQGNVCIAYNTKSNIVIVKTKNGKPVKKTITLKKKSSVFGDVTCDSDGNFYVVTGKKNKTNNTETKTIFVSKYDANGKLLASVGDNGSSSLAYYYGDSFYTQTPFEGGNCDIAVNGDYVAVNYARKMYSGHQSNSLFLVNRKTMQKESVESYYNSHSFAQRVVPWGEGFLLASEGDCYDRAFTVSELKMPGTGDGISDDLINNTDFPDDWEIIYDNTYSDEASKTWTCDSQNIFSFWISKGAFDRYDMYEVNDNFARMGGIATGDVHNAAMVAISAPSLSSKAKKENQQLFIQIFDPNADLTTANGYITSGTRSGLSGKNGDENVTDYGVKWLTNYNKTYTIENPQVVATDAGNYVILFERYKKYSYQGVYAIVVDAKGNVIQKTKKLAASAYLTPSRMPVYSKGKVWWAGNKTKGTDIYIYSYAVK
;
A
#
# COMPACT_ATOMS: atom_id res chain seq x y z
N MET A 1 -3.06 34.84 15.70
CA MET A 1 -2.97 33.63 16.57
C MET A 1 -3.79 32.54 15.92
N THR A 2 -3.15 31.56 15.30
CA THR A 2 -3.84 30.41 14.70
C THR A 2 -4.28 29.50 15.85
N SER A 3 -5.58 29.35 16.06
CA SER A 3 -6.12 28.44 17.06
C SER A 3 -5.63 27.00 16.76
N VAL A 4 -4.86 26.46 17.66
CA VAL A 4 -4.49 25.04 17.62
C VAL A 4 -5.74 24.26 18.00
N VAL A 5 -6.38 23.61 17.02
CA VAL A 5 -7.46 22.67 17.31
C VAL A 5 -6.80 21.39 17.82
N SER A 6 -6.97 21.10 19.09
CA SER A 6 -6.52 19.83 19.65
C SER A 6 -7.40 18.71 19.07
N PRO A 7 -6.84 17.69 18.40
CA PRO A 7 -7.62 16.52 18.04
C PRO A 7 -8.09 15.85 19.33
N GLU A 8 -9.31 15.33 19.30
CA GLU A 8 -9.77 14.46 20.38
C GLU A 8 -8.83 13.25 20.43
N ALA A 9 -8.20 13.02 21.54
CA ALA A 9 -7.30 11.89 21.73
C ALA A 9 -7.88 10.92 22.76
N ALA A 10 -7.86 9.64 22.42
CA ALA A 10 -8.13 8.56 23.35
C ALA A 10 -6.89 7.63 23.39
N THR A 11 -6.64 7.03 24.54
CA THR A 11 -5.52 6.11 24.73
C THR A 11 -6.05 4.69 24.93
N LEU A 12 -5.56 3.77 24.11
CA LEU A 12 -5.73 2.33 24.27
C LEU A 12 -4.48 1.76 24.91
N LYS A 13 -4.61 1.24 26.14
CA LYS A 13 -3.51 0.53 26.79
C LYS A 13 -3.43 -0.88 26.23
N VAL A 14 -2.32 -1.20 25.59
CA VAL A 14 -2.07 -2.50 24.96
C VAL A 14 -0.93 -3.20 25.68
N GLN A 15 -1.17 -4.44 26.09
CA GLN A 15 -0.09 -5.27 26.62
C GLN A 15 0.79 -5.78 25.46
N LYS A 16 1.99 -5.22 25.35
CA LYS A 16 3.08 -5.66 24.46
C LYS A 16 2.77 -5.67 22.97
N THR A 17 2.82 -4.52 22.33
CA THR A 17 3.19 -4.46 20.92
C THR A 17 4.71 -4.35 20.82
N ASN A 18 5.33 -5.16 19.97
CA ASN A 18 6.77 -5.04 19.68
C ASN A 18 7.06 -3.96 18.63
N GLN A 19 6.18 -2.98 18.49
CA GLN A 19 6.37 -1.93 17.49
C GLN A 19 7.60 -1.09 17.83
N LYS A 20 8.64 -1.30 17.05
CA LYS A 20 9.71 -0.32 16.91
C LYS A 20 9.22 0.72 15.91
N HIS A 21 9.04 1.94 16.34
CA HIS A 21 8.88 3.07 15.44
C HIS A 21 10.25 3.32 14.81
N ASN A 22 10.42 2.85 13.58
CA ASN A 22 11.62 3.14 12.80
C ASN A 22 11.39 4.48 12.11
N ILE A 23 11.98 5.54 12.65
CA ILE A 23 12.20 6.76 11.89
C ILE A 23 13.12 6.36 10.74
N ALA A 24 12.67 6.52 9.52
CA ALA A 24 13.47 6.23 8.35
C ALA A 24 14.58 7.29 8.21
N THR A 25 15.63 7.10 8.97
CA THR A 25 16.80 7.98 8.94
C THR A 25 17.84 7.53 7.92
N ALA A 26 17.71 6.31 7.40
CA ALA A 26 18.69 5.75 6.50
C ALA A 26 18.27 5.97 5.04
N LYS A 27 19.03 6.79 4.34
CA LYS A 27 19.02 6.84 2.89
C LYS A 27 19.47 5.48 2.36
N GLY A 28 18.68 4.86 1.48
CA GLY A 28 19.13 3.72 0.70
C GLY A 28 19.01 2.33 1.34
N SER A 29 18.29 2.11 2.43
CA SER A 29 18.09 0.77 2.99
C SER A 29 16.66 0.26 2.76
N TYR A 30 16.49 -0.88 2.12
CA TYR A 30 15.21 -1.55 1.88
C TYR A 30 14.38 -1.76 3.15
N ALA A 31 15.01 -2.10 4.26
CA ALA A 31 14.36 -2.34 5.53
C ALA A 31 13.58 -1.12 6.10
N ASN A 32 13.74 0.05 5.48
CA ASN A 32 13.14 1.30 5.93
C ASN A 32 12.00 1.79 5.04
N TRP A 33 11.66 1.08 3.96
CA TRP A 33 10.64 1.57 3.02
C TRP A 33 9.23 1.33 3.54
N ASP A 34 8.95 0.13 4.00
CA ASP A 34 7.72 -0.20 4.71
C ASP A 34 7.90 -1.49 5.53
N GLY A 35 6.90 -1.86 6.30
CA GLY A 35 6.90 -3.08 7.08
C GLY A 35 5.54 -3.39 7.67
N VAL A 36 5.33 -4.63 8.03
CA VAL A 36 4.09 -5.03 8.70
C VAL A 36 4.00 -4.37 10.06
N SER A 37 2.93 -3.66 10.30
CA SER A 37 2.59 -3.09 11.59
C SER A 37 2.04 -4.16 12.53
N ASP A 38 2.34 -4.08 13.83
CA ASP A 38 1.69 -4.92 14.86
C ASP A 38 0.23 -4.55 15.12
N GLY A 39 -0.33 -3.65 14.33
CA GLY A 39 -1.71 -3.27 14.42
C GLY A 39 -2.16 -2.44 13.22
N THR A 40 -3.46 -2.43 13.01
CA THR A 40 -4.11 -1.69 11.95
C THR A 40 -5.38 -1.01 12.45
N GLN A 41 -5.98 -0.18 11.62
CA GLN A 41 -7.27 0.44 11.86
C GLN A 41 -8.17 0.29 10.64
N PHE A 42 -9.44 0.11 10.87
CA PHE A 42 -10.45 -0.05 9.82
C PHE A 42 -11.82 0.36 10.35
N LEU A 43 -12.82 0.41 9.49
CA LEU A 43 -14.22 0.62 9.87
C LEU A 43 -14.93 -0.72 9.98
N ASP A 44 -15.78 -0.88 11.00
CA ASP A 44 -16.73 -1.98 11.01
C ASP A 44 -17.96 -1.66 10.11
N ASN A 45 -18.85 -2.63 9.96
CA ASN A 45 -20.04 -2.51 9.14
C ASN A 45 -21.06 -1.43 9.61
N GLN A 46 -20.83 -0.80 10.75
CA GLN A 46 -21.60 0.32 11.29
C GLN A 46 -20.84 1.65 11.18
N GLY A 47 -19.68 1.65 10.54
CA GLY A 47 -18.78 2.81 10.42
C GLY A 47 -18.12 3.20 11.75
N ASN A 48 -18.01 2.27 12.72
CA ASN A 48 -17.22 2.53 13.90
C ASN A 48 -15.75 2.24 13.63
N VAL A 49 -14.88 3.07 14.15
CA VAL A 49 -13.44 2.85 14.05
C VAL A 49 -13.02 1.67 14.94
N CYS A 50 -12.39 0.70 14.34
CA CYS A 50 -11.80 -0.45 14.99
C CYS A 50 -10.29 -0.34 14.98
N ILE A 51 -9.65 -0.68 16.09
CA ILE A 51 -8.21 -0.83 16.19
C ILE A 51 -7.94 -2.30 16.45
N ALA A 52 -7.20 -2.93 15.56
CA ALA A 52 -6.71 -4.28 15.77
C ALA A 52 -5.23 -4.25 16.12
N TYR A 53 -4.81 -5.11 17.02
CA TYR A 53 -3.41 -5.27 17.33
C TYR A 53 -3.03 -6.75 17.56
N ASN A 54 -1.81 -7.05 17.14
CA ASN A 54 -1.23 -8.37 17.18
C ASN A 54 -0.68 -8.69 18.57
N THR A 55 -0.97 -9.88 19.06
CA THR A 55 -0.36 -10.47 20.26
C THR A 55 0.38 -11.75 19.88
N LYS A 56 0.99 -12.42 20.82
CA LYS A 56 1.69 -13.68 20.56
C LYS A 56 0.80 -14.72 19.87
N SER A 57 -0.44 -14.87 20.30
CA SER A 57 -1.33 -15.96 19.83
C SER A 57 -2.61 -15.47 19.16
N ASN A 58 -2.97 -14.23 19.36
CA ASN A 58 -4.26 -13.69 18.95
C ASN A 58 -4.10 -12.33 18.27
N ILE A 59 -5.16 -11.91 17.60
CA ILE A 59 -5.40 -10.53 17.22
C ILE A 59 -6.54 -10.02 18.08
N VAL A 60 -6.35 -8.87 18.70
CA VAL A 60 -7.36 -8.24 19.53
C VAL A 60 -7.93 -7.03 18.80
N ILE A 61 -9.24 -7.01 18.64
CA ILE A 61 -9.96 -5.90 18.02
C ILE A 61 -10.67 -5.11 19.11
N VAL A 62 -10.44 -3.81 19.13
CA VAL A 62 -11.09 -2.85 20.01
C VAL A 62 -11.93 -1.92 19.15
N LYS A 63 -13.25 -1.96 19.33
CA LYS A 63 -14.16 -1.00 18.71
C LYS A 63 -14.11 0.33 19.48
N THR A 64 -14.31 1.42 18.76
CA THR A 64 -14.50 2.72 19.40
C THR A 64 -15.99 3.12 19.39
N LYS A 65 -16.44 3.78 20.43
CA LYS A 65 -17.74 4.43 20.47
C LYS A 65 -17.54 5.89 20.84
N ASN A 66 -17.97 6.80 19.98
CA ASN A 66 -17.74 8.24 20.15
C ASN A 66 -16.25 8.58 20.41
N GLY A 67 -15.36 7.92 19.68
CA GLY A 67 -13.91 8.14 19.77
C GLY A 67 -13.20 7.49 20.97
N LYS A 68 -13.93 6.82 21.84
CA LYS A 68 -13.35 6.15 23.00
C LYS A 68 -13.36 4.63 22.85
N PRO A 69 -12.28 3.93 23.21
CA PRO A 69 -12.24 2.48 23.19
C PRO A 69 -13.37 1.87 24.05
N VAL A 70 -14.06 0.89 23.50
CA VAL A 70 -15.04 0.09 24.23
C VAL A 70 -14.32 -0.99 25.04
N LYS A 71 -14.74 -1.22 26.28
CA LYS A 71 -14.08 -2.22 27.15
C LYS A 71 -14.15 -3.65 26.62
N LYS A 72 -15.27 -4.01 25.97
CA LYS A 72 -15.45 -5.34 25.38
C LYS A 72 -14.61 -5.44 24.10
N THR A 73 -13.62 -6.32 24.10
CA THR A 73 -12.76 -6.62 22.94
C THR A 73 -13.22 -7.90 22.25
N ILE A 74 -12.86 -8.01 20.96
CA ILE A 74 -13.03 -9.21 20.17
C ILE A 74 -11.64 -9.83 20.01
N THR A 75 -11.53 -11.13 20.29
CA THR A 75 -10.25 -11.85 20.21
C THR A 75 -10.32 -12.89 19.12
N LEU A 76 -9.44 -12.77 18.13
CA LEU A 76 -9.33 -13.68 16.99
C LEU A 76 -8.09 -14.54 17.17
N LYS A 77 -8.25 -15.87 17.17
CA LYS A 77 -7.12 -16.80 17.24
C LYS A 77 -6.40 -16.84 15.90
N LYS A 78 -5.12 -16.51 15.88
CA LYS A 78 -4.32 -16.52 14.63
C LYS A 78 -4.20 -17.92 14.04
N LYS A 79 -4.29 -18.01 12.71
CA LYS A 79 -4.02 -19.25 11.96
C LYS A 79 -2.53 -19.55 11.87
N SER A 80 -1.71 -18.49 11.76
CA SER A 80 -0.25 -18.58 11.63
C SER A 80 0.45 -17.53 12.48
N SER A 81 1.77 -17.66 12.66
CA SER A 81 2.53 -16.87 13.64
C SER A 81 2.75 -15.41 13.22
N VAL A 82 2.94 -15.14 11.93
CA VAL A 82 3.20 -13.79 11.43
C VAL A 82 1.88 -13.11 11.12
N PHE A 83 1.68 -11.92 11.64
CA PHE A 83 0.52 -11.08 11.34
C PHE A 83 0.78 -10.29 10.06
N GLY A 84 -0.18 -10.26 9.16
CA GLY A 84 -0.21 -9.39 7.99
C GLY A 84 -1.08 -8.17 8.24
N ASP A 85 -2.40 -8.33 8.11
CA ASP A 85 -3.35 -7.25 8.29
C ASP A 85 -4.76 -7.78 8.64
N VAL A 86 -5.73 -6.89 8.87
CA VAL A 86 -7.13 -7.23 9.16
C VAL A 86 -8.08 -6.16 8.69
N THR A 87 -9.24 -6.59 8.16
CA THR A 87 -10.34 -5.71 7.77
C THR A 87 -11.69 -6.33 8.14
N CYS A 88 -12.78 -5.62 7.84
CA CYS A 88 -14.15 -6.02 8.10
C CYS A 88 -15.00 -5.86 6.85
N ASP A 89 -15.94 -6.79 6.62
CA ASP A 89 -16.93 -6.67 5.55
C ASP A 89 -18.23 -5.99 6.01
N SER A 90 -19.14 -5.75 5.06
CA SER A 90 -20.47 -5.18 5.31
C SER A 90 -21.36 -6.06 6.19
N ASP A 91 -21.09 -7.36 6.27
CA ASP A 91 -21.84 -8.29 7.11
C ASP A 91 -21.31 -8.32 8.56
N GLY A 92 -20.20 -7.63 8.83
CA GLY A 92 -19.55 -7.55 10.12
C GLY A 92 -18.56 -8.70 10.38
N ASN A 93 -18.20 -9.48 9.36
CA ASN A 93 -17.16 -10.49 9.50
C ASN A 93 -15.78 -9.86 9.38
N PHE A 94 -14.82 -10.41 10.13
CA PHE A 94 -13.43 -10.00 10.06
C PHE A 94 -12.62 -10.93 9.16
N TYR A 95 -11.75 -10.35 8.34
CA TYR A 95 -10.80 -11.08 7.52
C TYR A 95 -9.40 -10.77 8.00
N VAL A 96 -8.65 -11.81 8.34
CA VAL A 96 -7.32 -11.70 8.93
C VAL A 96 -6.31 -12.37 8.03
N VAL A 97 -5.28 -11.62 7.67
CA VAL A 97 -4.11 -12.14 6.96
C VAL A 97 -3.05 -12.57 7.96
N THR A 98 -2.59 -13.80 7.82
CA THR A 98 -1.45 -14.31 8.59
C THR A 98 -0.50 -15.09 7.69
N GLY A 99 0.76 -15.17 8.08
CA GLY A 99 1.78 -15.88 7.33
C GLY A 99 2.65 -16.79 8.20
N LYS A 100 3.37 -17.67 7.53
CA LYS A 100 4.44 -18.48 8.12
C LYS A 100 5.56 -18.68 7.11
N LYS A 101 6.80 -18.71 7.60
CA LYS A 101 7.95 -19.04 6.77
C LYS A 101 7.89 -20.51 6.32
N ASN A 102 8.13 -20.77 5.04
CA ASN A 102 8.42 -22.10 4.54
C ASN A 102 9.89 -22.42 4.79
N LYS A 103 10.13 -23.45 5.60
CA LYS A 103 11.48 -23.87 5.99
C LYS A 103 12.02 -25.00 5.12
N THR A 104 11.19 -25.61 4.29
CA THR A 104 11.52 -26.85 3.57
C THR A 104 11.71 -26.67 2.07
N ASN A 105 11.47 -25.46 1.55
CA ASN A 105 11.41 -25.17 0.12
C ASN A 105 10.44 -26.06 -0.69
N ASN A 106 9.46 -26.66 0.01
CA ASN A 106 8.40 -27.39 -0.66
C ASN A 106 7.37 -26.40 -1.20
N THR A 107 7.19 -26.35 -2.51
CA THR A 107 6.29 -25.44 -3.23
C THR A 107 4.83 -25.59 -2.84
N GLU A 108 4.42 -26.79 -2.43
CA GLU A 108 3.05 -27.06 -1.98
C GLU A 108 2.74 -26.46 -0.58
N THR A 109 3.77 -25.99 0.11
CA THR A 109 3.60 -25.43 1.46
C THR A 109 2.88 -24.10 1.42
N LYS A 110 1.66 -24.04 1.92
CA LYS A 110 0.92 -22.80 2.10
C LYS A 110 1.61 -21.90 3.12
N THR A 111 1.93 -20.68 2.71
CA THR A 111 2.70 -19.71 3.48
C THR A 111 1.90 -18.51 3.93
N ILE A 112 0.83 -18.15 3.19
CA ILE A 112 -0.09 -17.07 3.50
C ILE A 112 -1.50 -17.60 3.71
N PHE A 113 -2.26 -16.99 4.62
CA PHE A 113 -3.61 -17.42 4.98
C PHE A 113 -4.53 -16.22 5.14
N VAL A 114 -5.73 -16.30 4.55
CA VAL A 114 -6.86 -15.44 4.84
C VAL A 114 -7.86 -16.25 5.69
N SER A 115 -8.22 -15.72 6.84
CA SER A 115 -9.15 -16.37 7.77
C SER A 115 -10.34 -15.47 8.02
N LYS A 116 -11.56 -16.01 7.86
CA LYS A 116 -12.84 -15.34 8.10
C LYS A 116 -13.35 -15.67 9.48
N TYR A 117 -13.73 -14.64 10.23
CA TYR A 117 -14.32 -14.75 11.57
C TYR A 117 -15.65 -14.00 11.59
N ASP A 118 -16.59 -14.49 12.40
CA ASP A 118 -17.83 -13.76 12.66
C ASP A 118 -17.60 -12.52 13.54
N ALA A 119 -18.65 -11.73 13.73
CA ALA A 119 -18.62 -10.52 14.54
C ALA A 119 -18.27 -10.76 16.03
N ASN A 120 -18.33 -12.01 16.50
CA ASN A 120 -17.96 -12.41 17.85
C ASN A 120 -16.54 -12.98 17.97
N GLY A 121 -15.86 -13.15 16.84
CA GLY A 121 -14.49 -13.67 16.78
C GLY A 121 -14.40 -15.20 16.64
N LYS A 122 -15.52 -15.88 16.31
CA LYS A 122 -15.50 -17.31 15.98
C LYS A 122 -14.97 -17.50 14.56
N LEU A 123 -13.97 -18.37 14.40
CA LEU A 123 -13.45 -18.75 13.09
C LEU A 123 -14.54 -19.47 12.28
N LEU A 124 -14.86 -18.95 11.09
CA LEU A 124 -15.81 -19.53 10.15
C LEU A 124 -15.11 -20.38 9.10
N ALA A 125 -14.06 -19.85 8.48
CA ALA A 125 -13.30 -20.52 7.45
C ALA A 125 -11.88 -19.96 7.35
N SER A 126 -10.99 -20.69 6.65
CA SER A 126 -9.65 -20.21 6.34
C SER A 126 -9.15 -20.85 5.07
N VAL A 127 -8.61 -20.05 4.17
CA VAL A 127 -7.94 -20.49 2.95
C VAL A 127 -6.47 -20.11 3.02
N GLY A 128 -5.62 -20.92 2.42
CA GLY A 128 -4.18 -20.64 2.40
C GLY A 128 -3.62 -20.83 1.00
N ASP A 129 -2.56 -20.07 0.72
CA ASP A 129 -1.85 -20.10 -0.55
C ASP A 129 -0.34 -20.22 -0.35
N ASN A 130 0.35 -20.71 -1.37
CA ASN A 130 1.82 -20.78 -1.43
C ASN A 130 2.44 -19.54 -2.10
N GLY A 131 1.61 -18.60 -2.54
CA GLY A 131 2.02 -17.39 -3.24
C GLY A 131 2.43 -17.64 -4.69
N SER A 132 1.95 -18.74 -5.29
CA SER A 132 2.11 -18.95 -6.71
C SER A 132 1.35 -17.86 -7.48
N SER A 133 1.98 -17.30 -8.48
CA SER A 133 1.36 -16.50 -9.54
C SER A 133 1.45 -17.30 -10.85
N SER A 134 0.76 -16.84 -11.90
CA SER A 134 0.92 -17.41 -13.23
C SER A 134 2.38 -17.40 -13.69
N LEU A 135 3.18 -16.44 -13.23
CA LEU A 135 4.62 -16.42 -13.49
C LEU A 135 5.39 -17.59 -12.86
N ALA A 136 4.91 -18.19 -11.77
CA ALA A 136 5.55 -19.37 -11.20
C ALA A 136 5.49 -20.58 -12.17
N TYR A 137 4.49 -20.62 -13.02
CA TYR A 137 4.39 -21.65 -14.07
C TYR A 137 5.55 -21.52 -15.08
N TYR A 138 5.93 -20.30 -15.47
CA TYR A 138 7.00 -20.06 -16.44
C TYR A 138 8.41 -20.11 -15.83
N TYR A 139 8.57 -19.56 -14.63
CA TYR A 139 9.88 -19.39 -13.98
C TYR A 139 10.16 -20.42 -12.88
N GLY A 140 9.24 -21.36 -12.68
CA GLY A 140 9.41 -22.47 -11.75
C GLY A 140 9.37 -22.09 -10.27
N ASP A 141 9.91 -22.97 -9.46
CA ASP A 141 9.81 -22.92 -7.99
C ASP A 141 10.32 -21.63 -7.34
N SER A 142 11.19 -20.90 -8.02
CA SER A 142 11.78 -19.68 -7.50
C SER A 142 10.75 -18.58 -7.21
N PHE A 143 9.59 -18.60 -7.88
CA PHE A 143 8.53 -17.61 -7.74
C PHE A 143 7.55 -17.88 -6.58
N TYR A 144 7.62 -19.03 -5.92
CA TYR A 144 6.80 -19.28 -4.74
C TYR A 144 7.27 -18.47 -3.53
N THR A 145 6.35 -18.17 -2.62
CA THR A 145 6.64 -17.42 -1.41
C THR A 145 7.36 -18.29 -0.38
N GLN A 146 8.60 -17.94 -0.04
CA GLN A 146 9.32 -18.54 1.07
C GLN A 146 8.95 -17.87 2.39
N THR A 147 8.99 -16.53 2.42
CA THR A 147 8.69 -15.77 3.64
C THR A 147 7.74 -14.62 3.28
N PRO A 148 6.46 -14.71 3.67
CA PRO A 148 5.51 -13.61 3.49
C PRO A 148 5.91 -12.42 4.36
N PHE A 149 5.70 -11.22 3.84
CA PHE A 149 5.92 -9.91 4.46
C PHE A 149 7.39 -9.60 4.80
N GLU A 150 8.35 -10.39 4.31
CA GLU A 150 9.76 -10.07 4.49
C GLU A 150 10.17 -8.94 3.54
N GLY A 151 10.73 -7.88 4.12
CA GLY A 151 11.18 -6.70 3.40
C GLY A 151 10.11 -5.65 3.12
N GLY A 152 8.85 -5.89 3.49
CA GLY A 152 7.78 -4.96 3.21
C GLY A 152 6.52 -5.21 4.03
N ASN A 153 5.40 -4.68 3.56
CA ASN A 153 4.12 -4.74 4.27
C ASN A 153 3.12 -5.73 3.65
N CYS A 154 1.92 -5.71 4.22
CA CYS A 154 0.72 -6.37 3.76
C CYS A 154 -0.43 -5.38 3.90
N ASP A 155 -1.31 -5.35 2.92
CA ASP A 155 -2.53 -4.55 2.94
C ASP A 155 -3.71 -5.41 2.45
N ILE A 156 -4.91 -5.14 2.98
CA ILE A 156 -6.12 -5.92 2.71
C ILE A 156 -7.33 -5.03 2.47
N ALA A 157 -8.11 -5.35 1.45
CA ALA A 157 -9.39 -4.71 1.19
C ALA A 157 -10.49 -5.73 0.92
N VAL A 158 -11.74 -5.33 1.17
CA VAL A 158 -12.95 -6.08 0.80
C VAL A 158 -13.74 -5.24 -0.19
N ASN A 159 -14.15 -5.84 -1.29
CA ASN A 159 -15.07 -5.25 -2.25
C ASN A 159 -16.06 -6.32 -2.74
N GLY A 160 -17.35 -6.04 -2.65
CA GLY A 160 -18.40 -6.99 -3.03
C GLY A 160 -18.20 -8.35 -2.37
N ASP A 161 -18.04 -9.37 -3.19
CA ASP A 161 -17.87 -10.76 -2.76
C ASP A 161 -16.39 -11.17 -2.61
N TYR A 162 -15.45 -10.24 -2.70
CA TYR A 162 -14.03 -10.55 -2.77
C TYR A 162 -13.21 -9.87 -1.69
N VAL A 163 -12.11 -10.52 -1.34
CA VAL A 163 -11.06 -10.02 -0.44
C VAL A 163 -9.75 -10.05 -1.22
N ALA A 164 -9.13 -8.90 -1.40
CA ALA A 164 -7.82 -8.78 -2.01
C ALA A 164 -6.75 -8.51 -0.96
N VAL A 165 -5.65 -9.24 -1.04
CA VAL A 165 -4.48 -9.07 -0.17
C VAL A 165 -3.27 -8.80 -1.04
N ASN A 166 -2.77 -7.56 -1.01
CA ASN A 166 -1.54 -7.16 -1.67
C ASN A 166 -0.40 -7.19 -0.65
N TYR A 167 0.66 -7.93 -0.91
CA TYR A 167 1.69 -8.16 0.09
C TYR A 167 3.10 -8.29 -0.50
N ALA A 168 4.08 -7.79 0.25
CA ALA A 168 5.48 -8.04 -0.02
C ALA A 168 5.90 -9.44 0.43
N ARG A 169 6.88 -10.03 -0.26
CA ARG A 169 7.37 -11.38 0.03
C ARG A 169 8.85 -11.54 -0.28
N LYS A 170 9.46 -12.54 0.32
CA LYS A 170 10.69 -13.15 -0.15
C LYS A 170 10.38 -14.48 -0.82
N MET A 171 10.91 -14.69 -2.02
CA MET A 171 10.78 -15.92 -2.81
C MET A 171 11.89 -16.92 -2.50
N TYR A 172 11.81 -18.13 -3.04
CA TYR A 172 12.83 -19.17 -2.82
C TYR A 172 14.20 -18.82 -3.37
N SER A 173 14.24 -18.06 -4.46
CA SER A 173 15.49 -17.51 -5.02
C SER A 173 16.21 -16.55 -4.07
N GLY A 174 15.55 -16.16 -2.96
CA GLY A 174 16.02 -15.09 -2.09
C GLY A 174 15.57 -13.70 -2.54
N HIS A 175 14.97 -13.59 -3.72
CA HIS A 175 14.48 -12.36 -4.31
C HIS A 175 13.24 -11.84 -3.59
N GLN A 176 13.07 -10.54 -3.55
CA GLN A 176 11.90 -9.88 -2.97
C GLN A 176 10.98 -9.37 -4.06
N SER A 177 9.69 -9.43 -3.83
CA SER A 177 8.67 -8.92 -4.74
C SER A 177 7.36 -8.70 -4.01
N ASN A 178 6.36 -8.20 -4.74
CA ASN A 178 4.98 -8.29 -4.29
C ASN A 178 4.33 -9.62 -4.71
N SER A 179 3.12 -9.83 -4.22
CA SER A 179 2.18 -10.85 -4.70
C SER A 179 0.77 -10.49 -4.29
N LEU A 180 -0.20 -11.03 -5.00
CA LEU A 180 -1.62 -10.84 -4.75
C LEU A 180 -2.28 -12.16 -4.36
N PHE A 181 -3.11 -12.13 -3.33
CA PHE A 181 -3.94 -13.25 -2.93
C PHE A 181 -5.40 -12.80 -2.91
N LEU A 182 -6.15 -13.17 -3.94
CA LEU A 182 -7.56 -12.86 -4.10
C LEU A 182 -8.41 -14.04 -3.62
N VAL A 183 -9.43 -13.75 -2.83
CA VAL A 183 -10.29 -14.76 -2.19
C VAL A 183 -11.76 -14.38 -2.37
N ASN A 184 -12.57 -15.29 -2.82
CA ASN A 184 -14.02 -15.16 -2.76
C ASN A 184 -14.49 -15.35 -1.31
N ARG A 185 -15.09 -14.31 -0.72
CA ARG A 185 -15.46 -14.32 0.71
C ARG A 185 -16.68 -15.19 1.06
N LYS A 186 -17.47 -15.59 0.04
CA LYS A 186 -18.61 -16.50 0.26
C LYS A 186 -18.16 -17.96 0.32
N THR A 187 -17.34 -18.37 -0.64
CA THR A 187 -16.84 -19.74 -0.74
C THR A 187 -15.56 -19.97 0.05
N MET A 188 -14.82 -18.90 0.37
CA MET A 188 -13.47 -18.93 0.93
C MET A 188 -12.50 -19.76 0.07
N GLN A 189 -12.60 -19.61 -1.24
CA GLN A 189 -11.69 -20.18 -2.23
C GLN A 189 -10.82 -19.07 -2.83
N LYS A 190 -9.60 -19.45 -3.25
CA LYS A 190 -8.72 -18.59 -4.03
C LYS A 190 -9.30 -18.40 -5.43
N GLU A 191 -9.26 -17.16 -5.90
CA GLU A 191 -9.55 -16.82 -7.28
C GLU A 191 -8.26 -16.86 -8.12
N SER A 192 -8.41 -17.16 -9.41
CA SER A 192 -7.33 -17.06 -10.36
C SER A 192 -7.10 -15.61 -10.73
N VAL A 193 -5.87 -15.16 -10.67
CA VAL A 193 -5.44 -13.81 -11.02
C VAL A 193 -4.32 -13.93 -12.04
N GLU A 194 -4.38 -13.12 -13.06
CA GLU A 194 -3.30 -12.94 -14.00
C GLU A 194 -2.02 -12.48 -13.32
N SER A 195 -0.90 -12.53 -14.01
CA SER A 195 0.38 -12.26 -13.38
C SER A 195 0.45 -10.85 -12.79
N TYR A 196 0.59 -10.77 -11.48
CA TYR A 196 0.87 -9.54 -10.76
C TYR A 196 2.24 -9.67 -10.09
N TYR A 197 3.20 -8.95 -10.62
CA TYR A 197 4.57 -9.02 -10.15
C TYR A 197 5.29 -7.69 -10.31
N ASN A 198 5.88 -7.23 -9.21
CA ASN A 198 6.77 -6.09 -9.22
C ASN A 198 8.01 -6.47 -8.40
N SER A 199 9.16 -6.49 -9.06
CA SER A 199 10.43 -6.88 -8.44
C SER A 199 10.86 -5.89 -7.38
N HIS A 200 11.43 -6.37 -6.27
CA HIS A 200 11.88 -5.55 -5.14
C HIS A 200 10.82 -4.55 -4.65
N SER A 201 9.58 -5.00 -4.57
CA SER A 201 8.47 -4.18 -4.13
C SER A 201 8.21 -4.35 -2.63
N PHE A 202 8.19 -3.26 -1.87
CA PHE A 202 8.19 -3.26 -0.41
C PHE A 202 6.96 -2.60 0.19
N ALA A 203 6.47 -1.51 -0.41
CA ALA A 203 5.24 -0.85 0.03
C ALA A 203 4.08 -1.26 -0.86
N GLN A 204 3.04 -1.82 -0.26
CA GLN A 204 1.86 -2.33 -0.94
C GLN A 204 0.62 -1.63 -0.41
N ARG A 205 -0.30 -1.27 -1.32
CA ARG A 205 -1.63 -0.76 -0.97
C ARG A 205 -2.67 -1.44 -1.84
N VAL A 206 -3.86 -1.60 -1.27
CA VAL A 206 -5.04 -2.08 -1.99
C VAL A 206 -6.28 -1.36 -1.49
N VAL A 207 -7.10 -0.87 -2.41
CA VAL A 207 -8.37 -0.22 -2.11
C VAL A 207 -9.47 -0.74 -3.03
N PRO A 208 -10.74 -0.72 -2.62
CA PRO A 208 -11.85 -1.03 -3.50
C PRO A 208 -11.90 -0.06 -4.69
N TRP A 209 -12.16 -0.58 -5.89
CA TRP A 209 -12.30 0.20 -7.10
C TRP A 209 -13.29 -0.45 -8.06
N GLY A 210 -14.35 0.27 -8.45
CA GLY A 210 -15.41 -0.31 -9.26
C GLY A 210 -15.93 -1.61 -8.64
N GLU A 211 -16.00 -2.67 -9.41
CA GLU A 211 -16.32 -4.03 -8.95
C GLU A 211 -15.08 -4.82 -8.52
N GLY A 212 -13.87 -4.30 -8.78
CA GLY A 212 -12.58 -4.89 -8.46
C GLY A 212 -11.79 -4.10 -7.42
N PHE A 213 -10.50 -3.95 -7.66
CA PHE A 213 -9.59 -3.29 -6.73
C PHE A 213 -8.56 -2.45 -7.49
N LEU A 214 -8.07 -1.42 -6.84
CA LEU A 214 -6.89 -0.69 -7.25
C LEU A 214 -5.74 -1.06 -6.32
N LEU A 215 -4.65 -1.53 -6.91
CA LEU A 215 -3.43 -1.89 -6.22
C LEU A 215 -2.40 -0.78 -6.44
N ALA A 216 -1.57 -0.51 -5.46
CA ALA A 216 -0.39 0.32 -5.66
C ALA A 216 0.82 -0.33 -5.02
N SER A 217 1.98 -0.17 -5.65
CA SER A 217 3.23 -0.70 -5.14
C SER A 217 4.40 0.26 -5.40
N GLU A 218 5.39 0.17 -4.54
CA GLU A 218 6.67 0.85 -4.68
C GLU A 218 7.74 -0.20 -4.96
N GLY A 219 8.22 -0.25 -6.20
CA GLY A 219 9.26 -1.17 -6.64
C GLY A 219 10.55 -0.44 -7.00
N ASP A 220 11.69 -1.05 -6.70
CA ASP A 220 13.00 -0.47 -6.95
C ASP A 220 13.78 -1.15 -8.06
N CYS A 221 13.17 -2.12 -8.73
CA CYS A 221 13.82 -2.85 -9.81
C CYS A 221 13.04 -2.68 -11.12
N TYR A 222 13.76 -2.65 -12.23
CA TYR A 222 13.31 -2.33 -13.58
C TYR A 222 12.72 -0.93 -13.65
N ASP A 223 11.43 -0.74 -13.77
CA ASP A 223 10.88 0.60 -14.00
C ASP A 223 10.99 1.57 -12.83
N ARG A 224 11.42 1.11 -11.66
CA ARG A 224 11.71 1.93 -10.47
C ARG A 224 10.76 3.10 -10.31
N ALA A 225 9.52 2.73 -10.04
CA ALA A 225 8.42 3.67 -10.00
C ALA A 225 7.43 3.31 -8.90
N PHE A 226 6.54 4.25 -8.60
CA PHE A 226 5.26 3.88 -8.05
C PHE A 226 4.40 3.34 -9.18
N THR A 227 3.88 2.14 -8.99
CA THR A 227 3.06 1.44 -9.96
C THR A 227 1.64 1.35 -9.40
N VAL A 228 0.66 1.62 -10.22
CA VAL A 228 -0.73 1.30 -9.93
C VAL A 228 -1.21 0.23 -10.87
N SER A 229 -2.08 -0.65 -10.37
CA SER A 229 -2.63 -1.75 -11.14
C SER A 229 -4.12 -1.86 -10.87
N GLU A 230 -4.91 -1.83 -11.92
CA GLU A 230 -6.34 -2.10 -11.81
C GLU A 230 -6.58 -3.62 -11.88
N LEU A 231 -7.22 -4.16 -10.86
CA LEU A 231 -7.63 -5.56 -10.80
C LEU A 231 -9.10 -5.67 -11.20
N LYS A 232 -9.35 -6.19 -12.39
CA LYS A 232 -10.68 -6.29 -13.03
C LYS A 232 -11.25 -7.69 -12.90
N MET A 233 -12.56 -7.75 -12.72
CA MET A 233 -13.29 -9.03 -12.71
C MET A 233 -13.24 -9.74 -14.08
N PRO A 234 -13.31 -11.08 -14.09
CA PRO A 234 -13.40 -11.83 -15.33
C PRO A 234 -14.55 -11.35 -16.24
N GLY A 235 -14.27 -11.17 -17.53
CA GLY A 235 -15.24 -10.73 -18.53
C GLY A 235 -15.58 -9.23 -18.53
N THR A 236 -14.95 -8.42 -17.68
CA THR A 236 -15.10 -6.95 -17.67
C THR A 236 -13.92 -6.20 -18.30
N GLY A 237 -12.83 -6.89 -18.59
CA GLY A 237 -11.66 -6.35 -19.28
C GLY A 237 -11.70 -6.61 -20.80
N ASP A 238 -10.91 -5.85 -21.55
CA ASP A 238 -10.83 -5.94 -23.02
C ASP A 238 -10.10 -7.21 -23.53
N GLY A 239 -9.94 -8.22 -22.69
CA GLY A 239 -9.17 -9.42 -22.98
C GLY A 239 -7.67 -9.21 -22.76
N ILE A 240 -6.91 -10.29 -22.84
CA ILE A 240 -5.43 -10.21 -22.81
C ILE A 240 -5.01 -9.29 -23.93
N SER A 241 -4.31 -8.18 -23.62
CA SER A 241 -3.85 -7.29 -24.67
C SER A 241 -2.96 -8.07 -25.63
N ASP A 242 -3.23 -7.95 -26.92
CA ASP A 242 -2.42 -8.56 -27.99
C ASP A 242 -0.94 -8.17 -27.91
N ASP A 243 -0.61 -7.13 -27.14
CA ASP A 243 0.76 -6.64 -26.93
C ASP A 243 1.64 -7.64 -26.11
N LEU A 244 1.04 -8.46 -25.23
CA LEU A 244 1.78 -9.54 -24.57
C LEU A 244 2.00 -10.75 -25.51
N ILE A 245 1.15 -10.89 -26.53
CA ILE A 245 1.24 -11.97 -27.53
C ILE A 245 2.27 -11.61 -28.60
N ASN A 246 2.48 -10.32 -28.87
CA ASN A 246 3.34 -9.83 -29.95
C ASN A 246 4.69 -9.26 -29.50
N ASN A 247 5.04 -9.38 -28.22
CA ASN A 247 6.35 -8.91 -27.77
C ASN A 247 7.45 -9.91 -28.20
N THR A 248 8.00 -9.65 -29.39
CA THR A 248 9.06 -10.42 -30.04
C THR A 248 10.46 -10.18 -29.46
N ASP A 249 10.58 -9.46 -28.35
CA ASP A 249 11.86 -9.13 -27.69
C ASP A 249 12.35 -10.22 -26.70
N PHE A 250 11.73 -11.41 -26.71
CA PHE A 250 12.28 -12.56 -26.01
C PHE A 250 13.35 -13.25 -26.89
N PRO A 251 14.44 -13.78 -26.28
CA PRO A 251 15.45 -14.52 -27.04
C PRO A 251 14.85 -15.68 -27.84
N ASP A 252 15.36 -15.89 -29.05
CA ASP A 252 14.86 -16.86 -30.05
C ASP A 252 14.80 -18.34 -29.60
N ASP A 253 15.25 -18.65 -28.39
CA ASP A 253 15.29 -19.99 -27.79
C ASP A 253 14.14 -20.28 -26.80
N TRP A 254 13.17 -19.37 -26.68
CA TRP A 254 11.99 -19.56 -25.82
C TRP A 254 10.76 -19.90 -26.68
N GLU A 255 10.55 -21.20 -26.92
CA GLU A 255 9.30 -21.69 -27.46
C GLU A 255 8.16 -21.45 -26.47
N ILE A 256 7.33 -20.43 -26.74
CA ILE A 256 6.05 -20.23 -26.01
C ILE A 256 5.09 -21.28 -26.56
N ILE A 257 4.90 -22.37 -25.82
CA ILE A 257 3.90 -23.38 -26.16
C ILE A 257 2.52 -22.80 -25.80
N TYR A 258 1.85 -22.22 -26.78
CA TYR A 258 0.43 -21.85 -26.66
C TYR A 258 -0.42 -23.13 -26.67
N ASP A 259 -0.88 -23.54 -25.50
CA ASP A 259 -1.94 -24.53 -25.40
C ASP A 259 -3.28 -23.80 -25.61
N ASN A 260 -3.97 -24.14 -26.69
CA ASN A 260 -5.29 -23.60 -27.06
C ASN A 260 -6.42 -23.89 -26.04
N THR A 261 -6.13 -24.51 -24.92
CA THR A 261 -7.07 -24.66 -23.78
C THR A 261 -7.24 -23.36 -22.95
N TYR A 262 -6.48 -22.30 -23.27
CA TYR A 262 -6.47 -21.03 -22.54
C TYR A 262 -7.75 -20.20 -22.68
N SER A 263 -8.55 -20.38 -23.73
CA SER A 263 -9.71 -19.52 -23.99
C SER A 263 -10.85 -19.65 -22.95
N ASP A 264 -11.03 -20.83 -22.35
CA ASP A 264 -12.09 -21.06 -21.35
C ASP A 264 -11.65 -20.73 -19.92
N GLU A 265 -10.35 -20.75 -19.62
CA GLU A 265 -9.81 -20.34 -18.32
C GLU A 265 -9.55 -18.84 -18.26
N ALA A 266 -9.16 -18.20 -19.35
CA ALA A 266 -8.99 -16.76 -19.44
C ALA A 266 -10.28 -16.00 -19.10
N SER A 267 -11.43 -16.51 -19.52
CA SER A 267 -12.74 -15.93 -19.18
C SER A 267 -13.10 -15.99 -17.69
N LYS A 268 -12.36 -16.74 -16.88
CA LYS A 268 -12.56 -16.91 -15.43
C LYS A 268 -11.43 -16.29 -14.59
N THR A 269 -10.44 -15.73 -15.24
CA THR A 269 -9.27 -15.18 -14.56
C THR A 269 -9.41 -13.65 -14.39
N TRP A 270 -9.08 -13.14 -13.22
CA TRP A 270 -9.00 -11.73 -12.98
C TRP A 270 -7.78 -11.15 -13.70
N THR A 271 -7.95 -10.02 -14.37
CA THR A 271 -6.88 -9.33 -15.06
C THR A 271 -6.27 -8.23 -14.20
N CYS A 272 -5.00 -7.92 -14.42
CA CYS A 272 -4.26 -6.95 -13.63
C CYS A 272 -3.37 -6.10 -14.54
N ASP A 273 -3.89 -4.94 -14.96
CA ASP A 273 -3.16 -3.97 -15.77
C ASP A 273 -2.33 -3.03 -14.89
N SER A 274 -1.05 -2.95 -15.15
CA SER A 274 -0.11 -2.16 -14.34
C SER A 274 0.45 -0.99 -15.11
N GLN A 275 0.45 0.20 -14.49
CA GLN A 275 1.00 1.42 -15.07
C GLN A 275 1.93 2.13 -14.08
N ASN A 276 3.06 2.64 -14.58
CA ASN A 276 3.99 3.46 -13.81
C ASN A 276 3.49 4.89 -13.75
N ILE A 277 3.38 5.45 -12.55
CA ILE A 277 2.85 6.79 -12.35
C ILE A 277 3.85 7.80 -11.79
N PHE A 278 4.96 7.32 -11.24
CA PHE A 278 5.98 8.22 -10.68
C PHE A 278 7.33 7.51 -10.62
N SER A 279 8.26 7.99 -11.43
CA SER A 279 9.60 7.42 -11.56
C SER A 279 10.57 7.98 -10.52
N PHE A 280 11.42 7.14 -9.97
CA PHE A 280 12.41 7.56 -8.97
C PHE A 280 13.83 7.09 -9.23
N TRP A 281 14.09 6.59 -10.42
CA TRP A 281 15.43 6.21 -10.83
C TRP A 281 16.08 7.29 -11.68
N ILE A 282 17.31 7.72 -11.32
CA ILE A 282 17.99 8.83 -12.00
C ILE A 282 19.38 8.44 -12.46
N SER A 283 19.88 7.27 -12.26
CA SER A 283 21.31 7.13 -12.28
C SER A 283 21.92 6.91 -13.65
N LYS A 284 22.82 7.80 -14.04
CA LYS A 284 23.87 7.53 -15.02
C LYS A 284 24.80 6.44 -14.45
N GLY A 285 24.82 5.27 -15.07
CA GLY A 285 25.83 4.25 -14.82
C GLY A 285 25.59 3.33 -13.62
N ALA A 286 24.46 3.40 -12.93
CA ALA A 286 24.17 2.53 -11.79
C ALA A 286 23.58 1.18 -12.19
N PHE A 287 23.89 0.68 -13.35
CA PHE A 287 23.51 -0.67 -13.72
C PHE A 287 24.71 -1.62 -13.80
N ASP A 288 25.61 -1.47 -12.89
CA ASP A 288 26.32 -2.65 -12.44
C ASP A 288 25.35 -3.39 -11.50
N ARG A 289 25.06 -4.65 -11.78
CA ARG A 289 24.15 -5.51 -11.00
C ARG A 289 24.46 -5.56 -9.50
N TYR A 290 25.53 -4.97 -9.07
CA TYR A 290 26.06 -4.99 -7.73
C TYR A 290 25.84 -3.69 -6.93
N ASP A 291 25.56 -2.55 -7.60
CA ASP A 291 25.27 -1.27 -6.93
C ASP A 291 23.76 -1.03 -6.68
N MET A 292 23.00 -2.10 -6.52
CA MET A 292 21.54 -2.07 -6.32
C MET A 292 21.09 -1.40 -5.03
N TYR A 293 21.98 -0.93 -4.19
CA TYR A 293 21.66 -0.38 -2.87
C TYR A 293 21.35 1.12 -2.85
N GLU A 294 21.56 1.84 -3.94
CA GLU A 294 21.37 3.30 -4.01
C GLU A 294 20.38 3.76 -5.10
N VAL A 295 19.37 2.98 -5.37
CA VAL A 295 18.58 3.12 -6.60
C VAL A 295 17.34 3.99 -6.49
N ASN A 296 16.96 4.42 -5.31
CA ASN A 296 15.94 5.44 -5.11
C ASN A 296 16.60 6.81 -4.87
N ASP A 297 17.16 7.36 -5.92
CA ASP A 297 17.92 8.61 -5.89
C ASP A 297 17.08 9.85 -5.52
N ASN A 298 15.77 9.76 -5.66
CA ASN A 298 14.82 10.81 -5.27
C ASN A 298 14.39 10.69 -3.82
N PHE A 299 14.76 9.60 -3.16
CA PHE A 299 14.25 9.25 -1.83
C PHE A 299 12.72 9.24 -1.81
N ALA A 300 12.13 8.79 -2.91
CA ALA A 300 10.69 8.66 -3.03
C ALA A 300 10.15 7.62 -2.06
N ARG A 301 8.99 7.88 -1.50
CA ARG A 301 8.26 6.94 -0.64
C ARG A 301 6.78 7.09 -0.87
N MET A 302 6.17 5.98 -1.20
CA MET A 302 4.72 5.88 -1.30
C MET A 302 4.11 6.02 0.10
N GLY A 303 3.09 6.86 0.20
CA GLY A 303 2.29 6.96 1.41
C GLY A 303 1.08 6.05 1.32
N GLY A 304 -0.01 6.57 0.78
CA GLY A 304 -1.27 5.86 0.64
C GLY A 304 -1.95 6.14 -0.68
N ILE A 305 -2.92 5.29 -0.98
CA ILE A 305 -3.88 5.49 -2.05
C ILE A 305 -5.29 5.54 -1.44
N ALA A 306 -6.16 6.39 -1.99
CA ALA A 306 -7.56 6.48 -1.58
C ALA A 306 -8.43 6.69 -2.82
N THR A 307 -9.57 6.03 -2.85
CA THR A 307 -10.60 6.23 -3.87
C THR A 307 -11.60 7.28 -3.36
N GLY A 308 -11.80 8.35 -4.13
CA GLY A 308 -12.68 9.45 -3.76
C GLY A 308 -14.13 9.19 -4.14
N ASP A 309 -14.35 8.93 -5.39
CA ASP A 309 -15.61 8.49 -5.96
C ASP A 309 -15.35 7.40 -7.01
N VAL A 310 -16.36 7.06 -7.79
CA VAL A 310 -16.26 5.98 -8.78
C VAL A 310 -15.37 6.30 -10.00
N HIS A 311 -14.79 7.49 -10.08
CA HIS A 311 -14.06 7.95 -11.28
C HIS A 311 -12.63 8.39 -10.99
N ASN A 312 -12.22 8.52 -9.73
CA ASN A 312 -10.87 8.96 -9.43
C ASN A 312 -10.27 8.29 -8.19
N ALA A 313 -8.96 8.18 -8.22
CA ALA A 313 -8.15 7.77 -7.11
C ALA A 313 -7.07 8.82 -6.86
N ALA A 314 -6.65 8.94 -5.61
CA ALA A 314 -5.56 9.81 -5.22
C ALA A 314 -4.44 9.01 -4.57
N MET A 315 -3.21 9.20 -5.05
CA MET A 315 -2.02 8.72 -4.37
C MET A 315 -1.26 9.90 -3.77
N VAL A 316 -0.77 9.73 -2.55
CA VAL A 316 0.16 10.67 -1.91
C VAL A 316 1.50 10.02 -1.67
N ALA A 317 2.55 10.79 -1.85
CA ALA A 317 3.91 10.33 -1.62
C ALA A 317 4.83 11.52 -1.28
N ILE A 318 6.05 11.18 -0.91
CA ILE A 318 7.14 12.16 -0.77
C ILE A 318 8.27 11.81 -1.72
N SER A 319 8.91 12.83 -2.28
CA SER A 319 10.10 12.70 -3.12
C SER A 319 10.84 14.03 -3.21
N ALA A 320 12.07 13.99 -3.69
CA ALA A 320 12.72 15.18 -4.22
C ALA A 320 11.99 15.65 -5.50
N PRO A 321 11.83 16.98 -5.70
CA PRO A 321 11.10 17.49 -6.86
C PRO A 321 11.77 17.21 -8.21
N SER A 322 13.08 17.15 -8.27
CA SER A 322 13.80 16.93 -9.53
C SER A 322 13.91 15.44 -9.88
N LEU A 323 13.82 15.14 -11.15
CA LEU A 323 14.21 13.87 -11.74
C LEU A 323 15.58 14.06 -12.46
N SER A 324 16.63 14.22 -11.68
CA SER A 324 18.00 14.43 -12.16
C SER A 324 19.00 14.28 -11.02
N SER A 325 20.29 14.32 -11.29
CA SER A 325 21.34 14.32 -10.26
C SER A 325 21.19 15.44 -9.20
N LYS A 326 20.36 16.44 -9.47
CA LYS A 326 20.00 17.48 -8.48
C LYS A 326 19.14 16.94 -7.34
N ALA A 327 18.36 15.89 -7.57
CA ALA A 327 17.48 15.29 -6.57
C ALA A 327 18.23 14.88 -5.29
N LYS A 328 19.46 14.38 -5.41
CA LYS A 328 20.30 14.03 -4.25
C LYS A 328 20.62 15.23 -3.33
N LYS A 329 20.47 16.45 -3.84
CA LYS A 329 20.73 17.71 -3.12
C LYS A 329 19.45 18.40 -2.66
N GLU A 330 18.31 17.93 -3.11
CA GLU A 330 17.00 18.50 -2.78
C GLU A 330 16.44 17.89 -1.49
N ASN A 331 15.42 18.54 -0.98
CA ASN A 331 14.64 18.04 0.14
C ASN A 331 13.40 17.34 -0.37
N GLN A 332 12.98 16.28 0.31
CA GLN A 332 11.73 15.60 0.01
C GLN A 332 10.56 16.54 0.27
N GLN A 333 9.63 16.55 -0.67
CA GLN A 333 8.38 17.30 -0.61
C GLN A 333 7.21 16.36 -0.73
N LEU A 334 6.09 16.73 -0.13
CA LEU A 334 4.83 16.03 -0.25
C LEU A 334 4.18 16.41 -1.58
N PHE A 335 3.69 15.42 -2.30
CA PHE A 335 2.87 15.61 -3.49
C PHE A 335 1.63 14.70 -3.48
N ILE A 336 0.69 15.04 -4.35
CA ILE A 336 -0.48 14.24 -4.67
C ILE A 336 -0.59 14.10 -6.18
N GLN A 337 -1.00 12.92 -6.63
CA GLN A 337 -1.50 12.64 -7.97
C GLN A 337 -2.94 12.19 -7.84
N ILE A 338 -3.88 12.81 -8.57
CA ILE A 338 -5.27 12.37 -8.67
C ILE A 338 -5.47 11.99 -10.12
N PHE A 339 -5.92 10.77 -10.36
CA PHE A 339 -5.96 10.16 -11.68
C PHE A 339 -7.20 9.29 -11.86
N ASP A 340 -7.54 9.04 -13.12
CA ASP A 340 -8.51 8.01 -13.51
C ASP A 340 -7.74 6.71 -13.80
N PRO A 341 -7.90 5.66 -13.00
CA PRO A 341 -7.21 4.39 -13.22
C PRO A 341 -7.54 3.69 -14.54
N ASN A 342 -8.67 4.06 -15.18
CA ASN A 342 -9.07 3.49 -16.48
C ASN A 342 -8.46 4.25 -17.67
N ALA A 343 -7.77 5.36 -17.41
CA ALA A 343 -7.12 6.15 -18.45
C ALA A 343 -5.67 5.71 -18.65
N ASP A 344 -5.10 6.14 -19.79
CA ASP A 344 -3.67 6.02 -20.03
C ASP A 344 -2.87 6.98 -19.14
N LEU A 345 -2.23 6.43 -18.13
CA LEU A 345 -1.43 7.17 -17.14
C LEU A 345 -0.02 7.53 -17.65
N THR A 346 0.33 7.13 -18.87
CA THR A 346 1.56 7.57 -19.53
C THR A 346 1.40 8.97 -20.16
N THR A 347 0.20 9.53 -20.12
CA THR A 347 -0.15 10.84 -20.65
C THR A 347 -0.75 11.76 -19.60
N ALA A 348 -0.73 13.08 -19.88
CA ALA A 348 -1.34 14.07 -18.98
C ALA A 348 -2.86 13.90 -18.83
N ASN A 349 -3.54 13.30 -19.83
CA ASN A 349 -4.99 13.16 -19.84
C ASN A 349 -5.51 12.15 -18.82
N GLY A 350 -4.67 11.24 -18.35
CA GLY A 350 -5.00 10.29 -17.29
C GLY A 350 -5.10 10.92 -15.89
N TYR A 351 -4.72 12.21 -15.75
CA TYR A 351 -4.65 12.87 -14.46
C TYR A 351 -5.61 14.04 -14.33
N ILE A 352 -6.24 14.13 -13.18
CA ILE A 352 -7.08 15.27 -12.76
C ILE A 352 -6.21 16.40 -12.23
N THR A 353 -5.16 16.05 -11.46
CA THR A 353 -4.18 17.04 -11.01
C THR A 353 -3.29 17.47 -12.17
N SER A 354 -3.00 18.77 -12.22
CA SER A 354 -2.01 19.33 -13.15
C SER A 354 -0.62 19.35 -12.52
N GLY A 355 0.38 19.30 -13.37
CA GLY A 355 1.79 19.36 -13.00
C GLY A 355 2.56 18.23 -13.64
N THR A 356 3.84 18.49 -13.88
CA THR A 356 4.75 17.50 -14.45
C THR A 356 6.08 17.54 -13.72
N ARG A 357 6.74 16.39 -13.73
CA ARG A 357 8.14 16.27 -13.36
C ARG A 357 8.85 15.56 -14.49
N SER A 358 9.81 16.22 -15.11
CA SER A 358 10.55 15.68 -16.26
C SER A 358 12.05 15.66 -16.00
N GLY A 359 12.72 14.70 -16.56
CA GLY A 359 14.16 14.53 -16.45
C GLY A 359 14.66 13.28 -17.14
N LEU A 360 15.89 12.94 -16.87
CA LEU A 360 16.49 11.71 -17.36
C LEU A 360 16.25 10.58 -16.36
N SER A 361 15.78 9.45 -16.85
CA SER A 361 15.66 8.20 -16.12
C SER A 361 16.14 7.06 -17.02
N GLY A 362 16.06 5.83 -16.55
CA GLY A 362 16.47 4.67 -17.34
C GLY A 362 17.84 4.14 -16.98
N LYS A 363 18.23 3.06 -17.65
CA LYS A 363 19.41 2.25 -17.31
C LYS A 363 20.72 3.04 -17.29
N ASN A 364 20.86 4.02 -18.17
CA ASN A 364 22.05 4.87 -18.32
C ASN A 364 21.75 6.35 -18.08
N GLY A 365 20.53 6.69 -17.65
CA GLY A 365 20.06 8.06 -17.57
C GLY A 365 19.92 8.73 -18.93
N ASP A 366 19.65 7.95 -19.95
CA ASP A 366 19.54 8.37 -21.36
C ASP A 366 18.09 8.46 -21.83
N GLU A 367 17.14 7.98 -21.06
CA GLU A 367 15.71 8.09 -21.35
C GLU A 367 15.11 9.37 -20.77
N ASN A 368 14.34 10.06 -21.58
CA ASN A 368 13.53 11.18 -21.10
C ASN A 368 12.23 10.62 -20.51
N VAL A 369 12.00 10.87 -19.25
CA VAL A 369 10.79 10.46 -18.54
C VAL A 369 10.02 11.69 -18.10
N THR A 370 8.71 11.63 -18.25
CA THR A 370 7.80 12.65 -17.73
C THR A 370 6.74 11.99 -16.85
N ASP A 371 6.75 12.34 -15.57
CA ASP A 371 5.69 11.96 -14.64
C ASP A 371 4.60 13.05 -14.68
N TYR A 372 3.38 12.66 -14.96
CA TYR A 372 2.24 13.57 -15.07
C TYR A 372 1.44 13.66 -13.78
N GLY A 373 0.63 14.70 -13.67
CA GLY A 373 -0.28 14.89 -12.53
C GLY A 373 0.40 15.19 -11.18
N VAL A 374 1.71 15.41 -11.15
CA VAL A 374 2.48 15.62 -9.92
C VAL A 374 2.21 17.00 -9.35
N LYS A 375 1.33 17.09 -8.35
CA LYS A 375 1.00 18.34 -7.67
C LYS A 375 1.68 18.41 -6.31
N TRP A 376 2.72 19.25 -6.22
CA TRP A 376 3.45 19.46 -4.98
C TRP A 376 2.61 20.25 -3.98
N LEU A 377 2.48 19.71 -2.77
CA LEU A 377 1.69 20.29 -1.70
C LEU A 377 2.54 21.03 -0.67
N THR A 378 3.84 20.79 -0.68
CA THR A 378 4.78 21.44 0.22
C THR A 378 6.01 21.98 -0.53
N ASN A 379 6.66 22.98 0.06
CA ASN A 379 7.93 23.51 -0.40
C ASN A 379 8.77 23.91 0.82
N TYR A 380 9.17 22.91 1.60
CA TYR A 380 9.98 23.14 2.80
C TYR A 380 11.47 23.25 2.45
N ASN A 381 12.17 24.09 3.18
CA ASN A 381 13.63 24.17 3.06
C ASN A 381 14.31 22.96 3.73
N LYS A 382 15.62 22.80 3.51
CA LYS A 382 16.42 21.66 3.98
C LYS A 382 16.44 21.43 5.50
N THR A 383 15.91 22.39 6.29
CA THR A 383 15.81 22.24 7.74
C THR A 383 14.70 21.28 8.15
N TYR A 384 13.72 21.07 7.25
CA TYR A 384 12.57 20.21 7.51
C TYR A 384 12.62 18.94 6.69
N THR A 385 12.16 17.85 7.29
CA THR A 385 11.93 16.56 6.64
C THR A 385 10.47 16.17 6.86
N ILE A 386 9.88 15.56 5.85
CA ILE A 386 8.52 14.99 5.88
C ILE A 386 8.65 13.48 5.87
N GLU A 387 7.82 12.82 6.66
CA GLU A 387 7.76 11.36 6.74
C GLU A 387 6.31 10.88 6.81
N ASN A 388 6.10 9.62 6.46
CA ASN A 388 4.85 8.88 6.62
C ASN A 388 3.61 9.60 6.08
N PRO A 389 3.59 10.01 4.79
CA PRO A 389 2.39 10.58 4.20
C PRO A 389 1.29 9.53 4.14
N GLN A 390 0.07 9.93 4.45
CA GLN A 390 -1.11 9.08 4.44
C GLN A 390 -2.29 9.85 3.87
N VAL A 391 -3.22 9.18 3.22
CA VAL A 391 -4.38 9.83 2.61
C VAL A 391 -5.66 9.07 2.93
N VAL A 392 -6.75 9.80 3.05
CA VAL A 392 -8.11 9.26 3.12
C VAL A 392 -9.06 10.18 2.38
N ALA A 393 -10.01 9.60 1.65
CA ALA A 393 -11.10 10.33 1.03
C ALA A 393 -12.21 10.61 2.06
N THR A 394 -12.95 11.71 1.86
CA THR A 394 -14.13 12.08 2.64
C THR A 394 -15.41 11.83 1.83
N ASP A 395 -16.57 11.81 2.50
CA ASP A 395 -17.86 11.69 1.82
C ASP A 395 -18.15 12.83 0.82
N ALA A 396 -17.46 13.96 0.95
CA ALA A 396 -17.55 15.10 0.03
C ALA A 396 -16.61 14.99 -1.18
N GLY A 397 -15.91 13.87 -1.35
CA GLY A 397 -14.93 13.69 -2.43
C GLY A 397 -13.63 14.47 -2.24
N ASN A 398 -13.39 15.06 -1.06
CA ASN A 398 -12.12 15.70 -0.73
C ASN A 398 -11.14 14.67 -0.19
N TYR A 399 -9.83 14.99 -0.28
CA TYR A 399 -8.77 14.17 0.28
C TYR A 399 -8.11 14.86 1.46
N VAL A 400 -7.99 14.13 2.56
CA VAL A 400 -7.25 14.57 3.75
C VAL A 400 -5.91 13.85 3.79
N ILE A 401 -4.85 14.61 3.77
CA ILE A 401 -3.48 14.11 3.79
C ILE A 401 -2.89 14.38 5.17
N LEU A 402 -2.46 13.31 5.84
CA LEU A 402 -1.70 13.37 7.09
C LEU A 402 -0.23 13.11 6.80
N PHE A 403 0.65 13.80 7.49
CA PHE A 403 2.09 13.55 7.42
C PHE A 403 2.80 14.01 8.69
N GLU A 404 3.97 13.43 8.95
CA GLU A 404 4.86 13.88 10.01
C GLU A 404 5.83 14.93 9.49
N ARG A 405 6.21 15.84 10.36
CA ARG A 405 7.28 16.80 10.06
C ARG A 405 8.35 16.77 11.15
N TYR A 406 9.58 16.83 10.71
CA TYR A 406 10.77 16.91 11.54
C TYR A 406 11.52 18.21 11.23
N LYS A 407 12.16 18.79 12.25
CA LYS A 407 13.08 19.92 12.09
C LYS A 407 14.45 19.51 12.64
N LYS A 408 15.46 19.43 11.77
CA LYS A 408 16.79 18.93 12.14
C LYS A 408 16.70 17.62 12.96
N TYR A 409 15.94 16.64 12.42
CA TYR A 409 15.65 15.33 13.04
C TYR A 409 14.78 15.39 14.32
N SER A 410 14.33 16.55 14.77
CA SER A 410 13.43 16.68 15.90
C SER A 410 11.98 16.63 15.45
N TYR A 411 11.22 15.67 15.97
CA TYR A 411 9.79 15.48 15.68
C TYR A 411 8.98 16.73 16.03
N GLN A 412 8.22 17.23 15.07
CA GLN A 412 7.39 18.42 15.22
C GLN A 412 5.90 18.11 15.38
N GLY A 413 5.49 16.89 15.06
CA GLY A 413 4.10 16.42 15.17
C GLY A 413 3.51 16.01 13.83
N VAL A 414 2.23 15.62 13.88
CA VAL A 414 1.41 15.32 12.70
C VAL A 414 0.81 16.60 12.15
N TYR A 415 0.78 16.70 10.84
CA TYR A 415 0.21 17.81 10.09
C TYR A 415 -0.88 17.27 9.15
N ALA A 416 -1.86 18.11 8.81
CA ALA A 416 -2.88 17.82 7.83
C ALA A 416 -2.92 18.89 6.74
N ILE A 417 -3.20 18.46 5.53
CA ILE A 417 -3.60 19.28 4.37
C ILE A 417 -4.91 18.70 3.86
N VAL A 418 -5.85 19.54 3.43
CA VAL A 418 -7.06 19.06 2.74
C VAL A 418 -7.07 19.63 1.34
N VAL A 419 -7.31 18.76 0.37
CA VAL A 419 -7.48 19.13 -1.04
C VAL A 419 -8.86 18.70 -1.53
N ASP A 420 -9.40 19.42 -2.52
CA ASP A 420 -10.61 19.00 -3.23
C ASP A 420 -10.34 17.87 -4.22
N ALA A 421 -11.38 17.37 -4.88
CA ALA A 421 -11.30 16.32 -5.90
C ALA A 421 -10.42 16.70 -7.12
N LYS A 422 -10.04 17.97 -7.27
CA LYS A 422 -9.14 18.49 -8.31
C LYS A 422 -7.72 18.72 -7.78
N GLY A 423 -7.46 18.35 -6.54
CA GLY A 423 -6.17 18.54 -5.87
C GLY A 423 -5.91 20.01 -5.45
N ASN A 424 -6.89 20.90 -5.47
CA ASN A 424 -6.70 22.25 -4.98
C ASN A 424 -6.73 22.26 -3.45
N VAL A 425 -5.78 22.97 -2.84
CA VAL A 425 -5.69 23.07 -1.39
C VAL A 425 -6.85 23.91 -0.87
N ILE A 426 -7.83 23.27 -0.24
CA ILE A 426 -8.96 23.93 0.42
C ILE A 426 -8.67 24.20 1.90
N GLN A 427 -7.78 23.44 2.51
CA GLN A 427 -7.22 23.75 3.81
C GLN A 427 -5.70 23.66 3.78
N LYS A 428 -5.02 24.78 4.02
CA LYS A 428 -3.56 24.86 4.12
C LYS A 428 -3.03 23.99 5.26
N THR A 429 -1.75 23.65 5.17
CA THR A 429 -1.04 22.88 6.19
C THR A 429 -1.34 23.35 7.61
N LYS A 430 -1.88 22.45 8.40
CA LYS A 430 -2.23 22.68 9.81
C LYS A 430 -1.52 21.67 10.69
N LYS A 431 -0.87 22.14 11.75
CA LYS A 431 -0.34 21.27 12.80
C LYS A 431 -1.48 20.72 13.62
N LEU A 432 -1.51 19.39 13.78
CA LEU A 432 -2.38 18.70 14.71
C LEU A 432 -1.64 18.51 16.04
N ALA A 433 -2.35 18.56 17.16
CA ALA A 433 -1.72 18.37 18.48
C ALA A 433 -1.45 16.89 18.82
N ALA A 434 -1.27 16.05 17.80
CA ALA A 434 -0.96 14.64 17.97
C ALA A 434 0.49 14.48 18.41
N SER A 435 0.69 13.70 19.46
CA SER A 435 2.01 13.41 20.04
C SER A 435 2.52 12.01 19.70
N ALA A 436 1.69 11.19 19.02
CA ALA A 436 2.07 9.88 18.54
C ALA A 436 2.45 9.95 17.06
N TYR A 437 3.33 9.06 16.66
CA TYR A 437 3.79 8.92 15.29
C TYR A 437 2.73 8.25 14.41
N LEU A 438 2.69 8.61 13.14
CA LEU A 438 1.98 7.84 12.13
C LEU A 438 2.70 6.51 11.89
N THR A 439 1.95 5.48 11.56
CA THR A 439 2.54 4.18 11.19
C THR A 439 2.39 4.01 9.69
N PRO A 440 3.46 3.79 8.91
CA PRO A 440 3.43 3.80 7.45
C PRO A 440 2.34 2.92 6.83
N SER A 441 2.17 1.70 7.34
CA SER A 441 1.19 0.73 6.84
C SER A 441 -0.21 0.87 7.44
N ARG A 442 -0.46 1.91 8.25
CA ARG A 442 -1.75 2.09 8.94
C ARG A 442 -2.45 3.33 8.41
N MET A 443 -3.21 3.17 7.33
CA MET A 443 -3.91 4.29 6.70
C MET A 443 -5.01 4.88 7.61
N PRO A 444 -5.24 6.20 7.58
CA PRO A 444 -6.36 6.81 8.29
C PRO A 444 -7.69 6.35 7.70
N VAL A 445 -8.73 6.42 8.50
CA VAL A 445 -10.10 6.15 8.06
C VAL A 445 -10.96 7.37 8.26
N TYR A 446 -11.95 7.57 7.37
CA TYR A 446 -12.92 8.63 7.48
C TYR A 446 -14.27 8.07 7.91
N SER A 447 -14.84 8.63 8.96
CA SER A 447 -16.17 8.26 9.43
C SER A 447 -16.84 9.39 10.18
N LYS A 448 -18.13 9.60 9.90
CA LYS A 448 -18.99 10.54 10.63
C LYS A 448 -18.39 11.96 10.71
N GLY A 449 -17.92 12.48 9.56
CA GLY A 449 -17.36 13.83 9.45
C GLY A 449 -15.95 14.00 10.03
N LYS A 450 -15.28 12.92 10.41
CA LYS A 450 -13.94 12.97 11.02
C LYS A 450 -12.98 12.00 10.34
N VAL A 451 -11.73 12.43 10.24
CA VAL A 451 -10.60 11.56 9.95
C VAL A 451 -10.08 10.98 11.26
N TRP A 452 -9.84 9.68 11.27
CA TRP A 452 -9.36 8.94 12.42
C TRP A 452 -8.04 8.26 12.08
N TRP A 453 -7.10 8.32 13.00
CA TRP A 453 -5.84 7.58 12.89
C TRP A 453 -5.36 7.11 14.24
N ALA A 454 -4.55 6.08 14.22
CA ALA A 454 -3.93 5.54 15.41
C ALA A 454 -2.41 5.54 15.27
N GLY A 455 -1.70 5.71 16.35
CA GLY A 455 -0.25 5.71 16.38
C GLY A 455 0.31 5.41 17.74
N ASN A 456 1.62 5.17 17.80
CA ASN A 456 2.35 4.85 19.01
C ASN A 456 3.38 5.96 19.30
N LYS A 457 3.74 6.15 20.55
CA LYS A 457 4.91 6.94 20.93
C LYS A 457 6.18 6.10 20.84
N THR A 458 7.33 6.73 20.70
CA THR A 458 8.65 6.08 20.63
C THR A 458 8.94 5.15 21.79
N LYS A 459 8.39 5.48 22.97
CA LYS A 459 8.53 4.65 24.18
C LYS A 459 7.14 4.30 24.68
N GLY A 460 6.83 3.02 24.72
CA GLY A 460 5.57 2.51 25.24
C GLY A 460 4.83 1.65 24.24
N THR A 461 3.86 0.91 24.74
CA THR A 461 3.03 0.00 23.96
C THR A 461 1.64 0.56 23.72
N ASP A 462 1.33 1.72 24.30
CA ASP A 462 0.01 2.34 24.18
C ASP A 462 -0.23 2.83 22.75
N ILE A 463 -1.41 2.53 22.23
CA ILE A 463 -1.91 3.07 20.97
C ILE A 463 -2.73 4.32 21.28
N TYR A 464 -2.39 5.41 20.66
CA TYR A 464 -3.12 6.68 20.75
C TYR A 464 -4.04 6.79 19.55
N ILE A 465 -5.33 7.01 19.80
CA ILE A 465 -6.35 7.17 18.77
C ILE A 465 -6.70 8.64 18.72
N TYR A 466 -6.59 9.22 17.54
CA TYR A 466 -6.87 10.63 17.29
C TYR A 466 -8.01 10.78 16.30
N SER A 467 -8.71 11.89 16.39
CA SER A 467 -9.65 12.30 15.36
C SER A 467 -9.50 13.78 15.04
N TYR A 468 -9.82 14.12 13.80
CA TYR A 468 -9.81 15.46 13.29
C TYR A 468 -11.08 15.70 12.47
N ALA A 469 -11.90 16.69 12.89
CA ALA A 469 -13.08 17.07 12.13
C ALA A 469 -12.65 17.87 10.89
N VAL A 470 -13.05 17.40 9.73
CA VAL A 470 -12.89 18.10 8.46
C VAL A 470 -14.07 19.06 8.31
N LYS A 471 -13.77 20.34 8.14
CA LYS A 471 -14.80 21.38 7.94
C LYS A 471 -15.07 21.59 6.47
#